data_65cf8c73f1a09bb38b2b790cc9847faa
#
_entry.id   65cf8c73f1a09bb38b2b790cc9847faa
#
_cell.length_a   1.000
_cell.length_b   1.000
_cell.length_c   1.000
_cell.angle_alpha   90.00
_cell.angle_beta   90.00
_cell.angle_gamma   90.00
#
_symmetry.space_group_name_H-M   'P 1'
#
loop_
_entity.id
_entity.type
_entity.pdbx_description
1 polymer ?
#
loop_
_entity_poly.entity_id
_entity_poly.type
_entity_poly.pdbx_seq_one_letter_code
_entity_poly.pdbx_strand_id
1 'polypeptide(L)'
;MKTTLRAAAAALCLAASAGAAASAATATWPTKPITLVVGYTAGGSVDLVARTIAPELGKRLGQSVVIENLGGAGGTIGAAKVVKAEADGYTLLMGSGSEVSIARLTNPAVRYDGEKDLAPVTFVGTQPMVLVGKPGLPAKNAAELITLARAQPGKLSYASSGVGTPLNLAGELIKQQGKVEITHVPYKGASAMATDLLGGQIDLAVMVLSSALPHIQANRVQAYGVTGAKRSPVAPNVPALAETPALKGVDMGVWFGLMGPASLPRPVVERLNTEMQAVLAMPEVKKKLAEAGVEVTPANPAQFGGFIRRETGRYRTIVQTAGIQQ
;
A
#
# COMPACT_ATOMS: atom_id res chain seq x y z
N MET A 1 -7.86 -23.60 -77.68
CA MET A 1 -7.07 -22.49 -77.12
C MET A 1 -7.87 -21.46 -76.34
N LYS A 2 -9.19 -21.41 -76.30
CA LYS A 2 -9.99 -20.41 -75.57
C LYS A 2 -10.44 -20.86 -74.17
N THR A 3 -10.35 -22.14 -73.85
CA THR A 3 -10.75 -22.70 -72.55
C THR A 3 -9.64 -22.70 -71.49
N THR A 4 -8.39 -22.77 -71.89
CA THR A 4 -7.22 -22.76 -71.00
C THR A 4 -6.90 -21.38 -70.44
N LEU A 5 -7.25 -20.28 -71.17
CA LEU A 5 -7.02 -18.92 -70.70
C LEU A 5 -8.00 -18.46 -69.59
N ARG A 6 -9.21 -19.04 -69.56
CA ARG A 6 -10.21 -18.71 -68.54
C ARG A 6 -9.93 -19.37 -67.20
N ALA A 7 -9.30 -20.53 -67.15
CA ALA A 7 -8.92 -21.23 -65.95
C ALA A 7 -7.72 -20.51 -65.23
N ALA A 8 -6.78 -19.96 -66.00
CA ALA A 8 -5.64 -19.26 -65.44
C ALA A 8 -6.02 -17.89 -64.84
N ALA A 9 -7.02 -17.19 -65.42
CA ALA A 9 -7.50 -15.92 -64.85
C ALA A 9 -8.29 -16.10 -63.56
N ALA A 10 -9.06 -17.20 -63.40
CA ALA A 10 -9.80 -17.50 -62.18
C ALA A 10 -8.87 -17.88 -61.03
N ALA A 11 -7.78 -18.60 -61.27
CA ALA A 11 -6.79 -18.98 -60.25
C ALA A 11 -5.99 -17.77 -59.74
N LEU A 12 -5.74 -16.77 -60.63
CA LEU A 12 -5.01 -15.55 -60.21
C LEU A 12 -5.86 -14.61 -59.31
N CYS A 13 -7.19 -14.60 -59.50
CA CYS A 13 -8.12 -13.83 -58.67
C CYS A 13 -8.33 -14.43 -57.30
N LEU A 14 -8.28 -15.78 -57.14
CA LEU A 14 -8.37 -16.46 -55.85
C LEU A 14 -7.07 -16.28 -55.00
N ALA A 15 -5.90 -16.19 -55.64
CA ALA A 15 -4.64 -15.98 -54.94
C ALA A 15 -4.49 -14.55 -54.41
N ALA A 16 -5.11 -13.56 -55.09
CA ALA A 16 -5.10 -12.18 -54.63
C ALA A 16 -5.99 -11.88 -53.44
N SER A 17 -7.06 -12.73 -53.22
CA SER A 17 -7.99 -12.56 -52.10
C SER A 17 -7.47 -13.18 -50.79
N ALA A 18 -6.50 -14.10 -50.85
CA ALA A 18 -5.91 -14.74 -49.66
C ALA A 18 -4.85 -13.87 -48.96
N GLY A 19 -4.34 -12.80 -49.61
CA GLY A 19 -3.31 -11.90 -49.07
C GLY A 19 -3.83 -10.73 -48.25
N ALA A 20 -5.16 -10.47 -48.26
CA ALA A 20 -5.74 -9.30 -47.60
C ALA A 20 -6.27 -9.53 -46.16
N ALA A 21 -6.20 -10.79 -45.66
CA ALA A 21 -6.77 -11.14 -44.36
C ALA A 21 -5.78 -11.18 -43.20
N ALA A 22 -4.55 -10.71 -43.36
CA ALA A 22 -3.50 -10.82 -42.33
C ALA A 22 -2.89 -9.50 -41.90
N SER A 23 -3.71 -8.47 -41.64
CA SER A 23 -3.27 -7.34 -40.85
C SER A 23 -4.44 -6.74 -40.06
N ALA A 24 -5.14 -7.56 -39.33
CA ALA A 24 -5.79 -7.08 -38.13
C ALA A 24 -4.63 -6.70 -37.19
N ALA A 25 -4.22 -5.44 -37.21
CA ALA A 25 -3.35 -4.89 -36.20
C ALA A 25 -3.98 -5.29 -34.85
N THR A 26 -3.35 -6.22 -34.14
CA THR A 26 -3.73 -6.56 -32.77
C THR A 26 -3.72 -5.25 -32.01
N ALA A 27 -4.91 -4.71 -31.73
CA ALA A 27 -5.06 -3.45 -31.02
C ALA A 27 -4.22 -3.58 -29.76
N THR A 28 -3.14 -2.79 -29.72
CA THR A 28 -2.19 -2.88 -28.61
C THR A 28 -2.92 -2.44 -27.33
N TRP A 29 -3.03 -3.36 -26.34
CA TRP A 29 -3.56 -3.02 -25.04
C TRP A 29 -2.82 -1.78 -24.45
N PRO A 30 -3.51 -0.80 -23.82
CA PRO A 30 -4.96 -0.67 -23.65
C PRO A 30 -5.66 0.07 -24.80
N THR A 31 -6.93 -0.28 -25.09
CA THR A 31 -7.78 0.37 -26.12
C THR A 31 -8.94 1.16 -25.54
N LYS A 32 -9.17 1.07 -24.23
CA LYS A 32 -10.24 1.76 -23.47
C LYS A 32 -9.69 2.25 -22.13
N PRO A 33 -10.40 3.16 -21.43
CA PRO A 33 -10.00 3.61 -20.11
C PRO A 33 -9.80 2.48 -19.09
N ILE A 34 -8.82 2.68 -18.19
CA ILE A 34 -8.49 1.74 -17.12
C ILE A 34 -9.10 2.27 -15.81
N THR A 35 -9.77 1.42 -15.06
CA THR A 35 -10.27 1.73 -13.71
C THR A 35 -9.21 1.35 -12.67
N LEU A 36 -8.74 2.34 -11.91
CA LEU A 36 -7.85 2.14 -10.76
C LEU A 36 -8.65 2.22 -9.47
N VAL A 37 -8.96 1.06 -8.91
CA VAL A 37 -9.73 0.94 -7.67
C VAL A 37 -8.83 1.31 -6.49
N VAL A 38 -9.36 2.14 -5.60
CA VAL A 38 -8.79 2.51 -4.31
C VAL A 38 -9.75 2.05 -3.22
N GLY A 39 -9.35 1.12 -2.36
CA GLY A 39 -10.19 0.53 -1.31
C GLY A 39 -10.53 1.47 -0.14
N TYR A 40 -10.32 2.77 -0.30
CA TYR A 40 -10.46 3.79 0.74
C TYR A 40 -11.20 5.02 0.21
N THR A 41 -11.73 5.83 1.13
CA THR A 41 -12.33 7.13 0.81
C THR A 41 -11.29 8.08 0.20
N ALA A 42 -11.77 8.99 -0.64
CA ALA A 42 -10.93 10.03 -1.24
C ALA A 42 -10.19 10.87 -0.17
N GLY A 43 -8.97 11.29 -0.47
CA GLY A 43 -8.12 12.10 0.41
C GLY A 43 -7.23 11.29 1.37
N GLY A 44 -7.36 9.96 1.44
CA GLY A 44 -6.45 9.11 2.20
C GLY A 44 -5.11 8.86 1.48
N SER A 45 -4.14 8.26 2.18
CA SER A 45 -2.79 8.03 1.63
C SER A 45 -2.80 7.22 0.32
N VAL A 46 -3.61 6.16 0.24
CA VAL A 46 -3.73 5.32 -0.96
C VAL A 46 -4.31 6.11 -2.13
N ASP A 47 -5.35 6.92 -1.88
CA ASP A 47 -5.97 7.78 -2.88
C ASP A 47 -5.00 8.85 -3.41
N LEU A 48 -4.22 9.45 -2.50
CA LEU A 48 -3.21 10.44 -2.87
C LEU A 48 -2.12 9.82 -3.76
N VAL A 49 -1.64 8.62 -3.43
CA VAL A 49 -0.68 7.87 -4.27
C VAL A 49 -1.31 7.59 -5.63
N ALA A 50 -2.55 7.09 -5.68
CA ALA A 50 -3.26 6.80 -6.92
C ALA A 50 -3.43 8.07 -7.78
N ARG A 51 -3.88 9.21 -7.20
CA ARG A 51 -4.07 10.49 -7.91
C ARG A 51 -2.76 11.12 -8.38
N THR A 52 -1.66 10.86 -7.71
CA THR A 52 -0.35 11.33 -8.17
C THR A 52 0.14 10.55 -9.38
N ILE A 53 -0.15 9.25 -9.44
CA ILE A 53 0.35 8.34 -10.49
C ILE A 53 -0.58 8.29 -11.70
N ALA A 54 -1.90 8.24 -11.50
CA ALA A 54 -2.88 7.96 -12.56
C ALA A 54 -2.81 8.87 -13.78
N PRO A 55 -2.63 10.21 -13.66
CA PRO A 55 -2.54 11.09 -14.82
C PRO A 55 -1.33 10.79 -15.71
N GLU A 56 -0.17 10.58 -15.11
CA GLU A 56 1.07 10.33 -15.84
C GLU A 56 1.10 8.91 -16.43
N LEU A 57 0.56 7.94 -15.70
CA LEU A 57 0.38 6.58 -16.21
C LEU A 57 -0.57 6.57 -17.42
N GLY A 58 -1.68 7.33 -17.35
CA GLY A 58 -2.63 7.44 -18.45
C GLY A 58 -2.02 8.05 -19.71
N LYS A 59 -1.21 9.12 -19.58
CA LYS A 59 -0.47 9.72 -20.72
C LYS A 59 0.44 8.69 -21.39
N ARG A 60 1.16 7.89 -20.60
CA ARG A 60 2.11 6.89 -21.10
C ARG A 60 1.42 5.68 -21.75
N LEU A 61 0.27 5.29 -21.24
CA LEU A 61 -0.52 4.20 -21.80
C LEU A 61 -1.40 4.62 -22.99
N GLY A 62 -1.58 5.92 -23.22
CA GLY A 62 -2.46 6.45 -24.26
C GLY A 62 -3.96 6.29 -23.96
N GLN A 63 -4.32 5.95 -22.70
CA GLN A 63 -5.69 5.79 -22.24
C GLN A 63 -5.86 6.38 -20.84
N SER A 64 -7.03 6.94 -20.54
CA SER A 64 -7.31 7.48 -19.22
C SER A 64 -7.23 6.42 -18.13
N VAL A 65 -6.60 6.76 -17.00
CA VAL A 65 -6.66 5.98 -15.76
C VAL A 65 -7.60 6.68 -14.80
N VAL A 66 -8.78 6.09 -14.59
CA VAL A 66 -9.88 6.67 -13.80
C VAL A 66 -9.84 6.05 -12.40
N ILE A 67 -9.81 6.90 -11.38
CA ILE A 67 -9.80 6.44 -9.99
C ILE A 67 -11.23 6.18 -9.52
N GLU A 68 -11.45 5.00 -8.96
CA GLU A 68 -12.69 4.63 -8.30
C GLU A 68 -12.44 4.37 -6.82
N ASN A 69 -12.93 5.26 -5.95
CA ASN A 69 -12.86 5.08 -4.51
C ASN A 69 -14.00 4.16 -4.04
N LEU A 70 -13.66 2.95 -3.61
CA LEU A 70 -14.61 1.97 -3.08
C LEU A 70 -14.18 1.58 -1.66
N GLY A 71 -14.43 2.51 -0.72
CA GLY A 71 -14.01 2.38 0.66
C GLY A 71 -14.90 1.45 1.47
N GLY A 72 -14.33 0.93 2.56
CA GLY A 72 -15.02 0.12 3.56
C GLY A 72 -14.25 -1.13 3.97
N ALA A 73 -14.50 -1.61 5.18
CA ALA A 73 -13.92 -2.81 5.77
C ALA A 73 -12.38 -2.90 5.60
N GLY A 74 -11.66 -1.80 5.86
CA GLY A 74 -10.18 -1.78 5.75
C GLY A 74 -9.65 -1.95 4.33
N GLY A 75 -10.43 -1.58 3.30
CA GLY A 75 -10.04 -1.69 1.89
C GLY A 75 -10.51 -2.97 1.20
N THR A 76 -11.04 -3.94 1.96
CA THR A 76 -11.37 -5.27 1.43
C THR A 76 -12.50 -5.27 0.42
N ILE A 77 -13.42 -4.28 0.46
CA ILE A 77 -14.49 -4.15 -0.53
C ILE A 77 -13.91 -3.84 -1.92
N GLY A 78 -13.01 -2.87 -1.99
CA GLY A 78 -12.31 -2.51 -3.23
C GLY A 78 -11.43 -3.64 -3.75
N ALA A 79 -10.65 -4.28 -2.88
CA ALA A 79 -9.83 -5.42 -3.25
C ALA A 79 -10.66 -6.60 -3.77
N ALA A 80 -11.78 -6.94 -3.12
CA ALA A 80 -12.68 -8.01 -3.55
C ALA A 80 -13.31 -7.73 -4.93
N LYS A 81 -13.58 -6.46 -5.27
CA LYS A 81 -14.02 -6.07 -6.62
C LYS A 81 -12.95 -6.41 -7.65
N VAL A 82 -11.69 -6.06 -7.40
CA VAL A 82 -10.58 -6.35 -8.33
C VAL A 82 -10.32 -7.85 -8.45
N VAL A 83 -10.32 -8.58 -7.34
CA VAL A 83 -10.18 -10.06 -7.35
C VAL A 83 -11.19 -10.73 -8.25
N LYS A 84 -12.43 -10.21 -8.34
CA LYS A 84 -13.53 -10.76 -9.15
C LYS A 84 -13.61 -10.19 -10.58
N ALA A 85 -12.79 -9.18 -10.88
CA ALA A 85 -12.79 -8.55 -12.19
C ALA A 85 -12.18 -9.47 -13.26
N GLU A 86 -12.51 -9.19 -14.53
CA GLU A 86 -11.84 -9.82 -15.65
C GLU A 86 -10.34 -9.53 -15.62
N ALA A 87 -9.53 -10.55 -15.92
CA ALA A 87 -8.08 -10.44 -15.92
C ALA A 87 -7.55 -9.83 -17.25
N ASP A 88 -8.16 -8.76 -17.71
CA ASP A 88 -7.86 -8.08 -18.98
C ASP A 88 -7.01 -6.79 -18.82
N GLY A 89 -6.72 -6.41 -17.58
CA GLY A 89 -5.92 -5.24 -17.25
C GLY A 89 -6.68 -3.91 -17.17
N TYR A 90 -8.01 -3.92 -17.33
CA TYR A 90 -8.81 -2.70 -17.26
C TYR A 90 -9.40 -2.39 -15.88
N THR A 91 -9.25 -3.31 -14.93
CA THR A 91 -9.61 -3.09 -13.53
C THR A 91 -8.40 -3.46 -12.66
N LEU A 92 -7.78 -2.45 -12.04
CA LEU A 92 -6.56 -2.58 -11.25
C LEU A 92 -6.80 -2.08 -9.83
N LEU A 93 -5.96 -2.49 -8.89
CA LEU A 93 -5.97 -2.05 -7.49
C LEU A 93 -4.71 -1.23 -7.19
N MET A 94 -4.89 -0.02 -6.65
CA MET A 94 -3.83 0.57 -5.83
C MET A 94 -3.96 -0.02 -4.43
N GLY A 95 -3.15 -1.03 -4.15
CA GLY A 95 -3.24 -1.85 -2.94
C GLY A 95 -2.31 -1.39 -1.83
N SER A 96 -2.64 -1.80 -0.61
CA SER A 96 -1.85 -1.60 0.59
C SER A 96 -1.78 -2.86 1.46
N GLY A 97 -0.96 -2.83 2.51
CA GLY A 97 -0.81 -3.96 3.43
C GLY A 97 -2.08 -4.39 4.14
N SER A 98 -3.03 -3.48 4.34
CA SER A 98 -4.27 -3.77 5.04
C SER A 98 -5.10 -4.83 4.31
N GLU A 99 -5.56 -4.50 3.11
CA GLU A 99 -6.48 -5.35 2.34
C GLU A 99 -5.78 -6.52 1.66
N VAL A 100 -4.48 -6.37 1.33
CA VAL A 100 -3.75 -7.43 0.62
C VAL A 100 -3.21 -8.50 1.58
N SER A 101 -2.69 -8.10 2.74
CA SER A 101 -1.96 -9.01 3.62
C SER A 101 -2.60 -9.22 4.99
N ILE A 102 -3.14 -8.15 5.62
CA ILE A 102 -3.57 -8.20 7.02
C ILE A 102 -5.03 -8.65 7.16
N ALA A 103 -5.90 -8.17 6.29
CA ALA A 103 -7.35 -8.33 6.45
C ALA A 103 -7.78 -9.80 6.63
N ARG A 104 -7.22 -10.72 5.83
CA ARG A 104 -7.52 -12.16 5.95
C ARG A 104 -6.99 -12.79 7.24
N LEU A 105 -5.93 -12.23 7.82
CA LEU A 105 -5.35 -12.72 9.07
C LEU A 105 -6.17 -12.33 10.29
N THR A 106 -6.94 -11.23 10.20
CA THR A 106 -7.66 -10.63 11.32
C THR A 106 -9.18 -10.70 11.17
N ASN A 107 -9.70 -10.99 9.98
CA ASN A 107 -11.13 -11.04 9.71
C ASN A 107 -11.54 -12.28 8.89
N PRO A 108 -12.20 -13.27 9.49
CA PRO A 108 -12.63 -14.50 8.81
C PRO A 108 -13.71 -14.28 7.75
N ALA A 109 -14.36 -13.10 7.69
CA ALA A 109 -15.32 -12.76 6.66
C ALA A 109 -14.64 -12.41 5.31
N VAL A 110 -13.35 -12.15 5.28
CA VAL A 110 -12.59 -11.91 4.04
C VAL A 110 -12.41 -13.22 3.28
N ARG A 111 -13.02 -13.29 2.08
CA ARG A 111 -13.13 -14.51 1.26
C ARG A 111 -12.07 -14.63 0.18
N TYR A 112 -11.14 -13.71 0.07
CA TYR A 112 -10.01 -13.75 -0.88
C TYR A 112 -8.67 -13.85 -0.14
N ASP A 113 -7.66 -14.28 -0.88
CA ASP A 113 -6.27 -14.34 -0.43
C ASP A 113 -5.45 -13.37 -1.30
N GLY A 114 -5.05 -12.22 -0.73
CA GLY A 114 -4.35 -11.20 -1.50
C GLY A 114 -3.01 -11.65 -2.10
N GLU A 115 -2.37 -12.70 -1.54
CA GLU A 115 -1.15 -13.29 -2.12
C GLU A 115 -1.43 -14.16 -3.36
N LYS A 116 -2.62 -14.77 -3.45
CA LYS A 116 -2.98 -15.73 -4.48
C LYS A 116 -3.92 -15.15 -5.52
N ASP A 117 -4.86 -14.32 -5.08
CA ASP A 117 -5.95 -13.82 -5.90
C ASP A 117 -5.66 -12.46 -6.54
N LEU A 118 -4.50 -11.85 -6.22
CA LEU A 118 -3.99 -10.63 -6.83
C LEU A 118 -2.61 -10.85 -7.45
N ALA A 119 -2.44 -10.39 -8.68
CA ALA A 119 -1.15 -10.36 -9.37
C ALA A 119 -0.41 -9.06 -9.02
N PRO A 120 0.80 -9.13 -8.42
CA PRO A 120 1.63 -7.95 -8.21
C PRO A 120 2.13 -7.40 -9.55
N VAL A 121 2.00 -6.07 -9.75
CA VAL A 121 2.47 -5.38 -10.96
C VAL A 121 3.68 -4.52 -10.64
N THR A 122 3.56 -3.58 -9.70
CA THR A 122 4.66 -2.69 -9.32
C THR A 122 4.54 -2.30 -7.86
N PHE A 123 5.59 -2.50 -7.08
CA PHE A 123 5.72 -1.86 -5.79
C PHE A 123 6.00 -0.37 -5.98
N VAL A 124 5.32 0.48 -5.22
CA VAL A 124 5.49 1.93 -5.29
C VAL A 124 6.48 2.42 -4.25
N GLY A 125 6.28 2.00 -3.01
CA GLY A 125 7.08 2.44 -1.88
C GLY A 125 6.36 2.27 -0.55
N THR A 126 6.94 2.89 0.48
CA THR A 126 6.42 2.83 1.85
C THR A 126 6.17 4.23 2.41
N GLN A 127 5.29 4.30 3.38
CA GLN A 127 5.06 5.47 4.20
C GLN A 127 5.40 5.12 5.65
N PRO A 128 6.41 5.76 6.27
CA PRO A 128 6.78 5.47 7.64
C PRO A 128 5.66 5.84 8.60
N MET A 129 5.57 5.09 9.69
CA MET A 129 4.77 5.43 10.85
C MET A 129 5.67 5.94 11.97
N VAL A 130 5.09 6.58 12.97
CA VAL A 130 5.82 7.12 14.11
C VAL A 130 5.04 6.84 15.40
N LEU A 131 5.75 6.47 16.45
CA LEU A 131 5.22 6.44 17.82
C LEU A 131 5.38 7.82 18.43
N VAL A 132 4.27 8.42 18.81
CA VAL A 132 4.24 9.71 19.49
C VAL A 132 3.53 9.59 20.84
N GLY A 133 3.87 10.47 21.76
CA GLY A 133 3.23 10.57 23.07
C GLY A 133 2.62 11.94 23.34
N LYS A 134 1.67 11.97 24.27
CA LYS A 134 1.02 13.21 24.73
C LYS A 134 2.02 14.17 25.35
N PRO A 135 1.72 15.47 25.38
CA PRO A 135 2.53 16.43 26.11
C PRO A 135 2.70 16.03 27.58
N GLY A 136 3.91 16.20 28.10
CA GLY A 136 4.19 15.98 29.53
C GLY A 136 4.27 14.51 29.98
N LEU A 137 4.26 13.53 29.07
CA LEU A 137 4.52 12.14 29.45
C LEU A 137 5.95 12.03 30.01
N PRO A 138 6.16 11.39 31.20
CA PRO A 138 7.46 11.36 31.88
C PRO A 138 8.43 10.36 31.23
N ALA A 139 8.66 10.51 29.93
CA ALA A 139 9.62 9.76 29.12
C ALA A 139 10.08 10.65 27.96
N LYS A 140 11.38 10.89 27.83
CA LYS A 140 11.96 11.80 26.82
C LYS A 140 12.36 11.08 25.53
N ASN A 141 12.52 9.78 25.58
CA ASN A 141 12.95 8.93 24.46
C ASN A 141 12.34 7.53 24.56
N ALA A 142 12.53 6.71 23.53
CA ALA A 142 11.95 5.37 23.49
C ALA A 142 12.47 4.45 24.60
N ALA A 143 13.73 4.57 25.04
CA ALA A 143 14.26 3.75 26.12
C ALA A 143 13.58 4.08 27.47
N GLU A 144 13.39 5.35 27.76
CA GLU A 144 12.67 5.81 28.96
C GLU A 144 11.20 5.41 28.90
N LEU A 145 10.56 5.49 27.71
CA LEU A 145 9.18 5.03 27.51
C LEU A 145 9.04 3.55 27.83
N ILE A 146 9.93 2.69 27.32
CA ILE A 146 9.90 1.26 27.62
C ILE A 146 10.11 1.00 29.12
N THR A 147 11.01 1.75 29.76
CA THR A 147 11.22 1.66 31.21
C THR A 147 9.96 2.04 31.99
N LEU A 148 9.32 3.16 31.61
CA LEU A 148 8.06 3.63 32.21
C LEU A 148 6.94 2.57 32.04
N ALA A 149 6.79 2.04 30.82
CA ALA A 149 5.76 1.04 30.53
C ALA A 149 5.96 -0.27 31.31
N ARG A 150 7.21 -0.69 31.51
CA ARG A 150 7.54 -1.86 32.35
C ARG A 150 7.27 -1.62 33.84
N ALA A 151 7.50 -0.40 34.33
CA ALA A 151 7.24 -0.04 35.71
C ALA A 151 5.73 0.07 36.01
N GLN A 152 4.90 0.25 34.97
CA GLN A 152 3.46 0.46 35.09
C GLN A 152 2.68 -0.38 34.07
N PRO A 153 2.69 -1.74 34.19
CA PRO A 153 2.02 -2.62 33.23
C PRO A 153 0.53 -2.27 33.07
N GLY A 154 0.07 -2.14 31.82
CA GLY A 154 -1.33 -1.87 31.45
C GLY A 154 -1.83 -0.46 31.79
N LYS A 155 -1.02 0.42 32.40
CA LYS A 155 -1.45 1.79 32.75
C LYS A 155 -1.40 2.75 31.58
N LEU A 156 -0.45 2.56 30.67
CA LEU A 156 -0.37 3.37 29.46
C LEU A 156 -1.34 2.87 28.39
N SER A 157 -1.86 3.78 27.60
CA SER A 157 -2.69 3.51 26.43
C SER A 157 -2.01 3.94 25.15
N TYR A 158 -2.27 3.23 24.03
CA TYR A 158 -1.88 3.68 22.71
C TYR A 158 -3.05 3.64 21.73
N ALA A 159 -3.15 4.63 20.88
CA ALA A 159 -4.13 4.72 19.82
C ALA A 159 -3.60 4.21 18.48
N SER A 160 -4.50 3.65 17.67
CA SER A 160 -4.30 3.34 16.25
C SER A 160 -5.56 3.62 15.46
N SER A 161 -5.50 3.47 14.12
CA SER A 161 -6.65 3.64 13.22
C SER A 161 -7.64 2.45 13.21
N GLY A 162 -7.56 1.58 14.21
CA GLY A 162 -8.46 0.42 14.36
C GLY A 162 -7.73 -0.91 14.48
N VAL A 163 -8.44 -1.91 14.95
CA VAL A 163 -7.92 -3.28 15.11
C VAL A 163 -7.56 -3.87 13.72
N GLY A 164 -6.42 -4.57 13.63
CA GLY A 164 -5.97 -5.19 12.40
C GLY A 164 -5.47 -4.21 11.33
N THR A 165 -5.24 -2.94 11.67
CA THR A 165 -4.59 -1.98 10.77
C THR A 165 -3.07 -2.03 10.91
N PRO A 166 -2.29 -1.56 9.90
CA PRO A 166 -0.84 -1.45 10.05
C PRO A 166 -0.39 -0.68 11.28
N LEU A 167 -1.14 0.37 11.67
CA LEU A 167 -0.84 1.17 12.86
C LEU A 167 -1.04 0.35 14.15
N ASN A 168 -2.09 -0.46 14.21
CA ASN A 168 -2.30 -1.36 15.33
C ASN A 168 -1.21 -2.44 15.39
N LEU A 169 -0.91 -3.09 14.25
CA LEU A 169 0.13 -4.11 14.21
C LEU A 169 1.51 -3.54 14.61
N ALA A 170 1.81 -2.30 14.23
CA ALA A 170 3.05 -1.65 14.67
C ALA A 170 3.06 -1.40 16.18
N GLY A 171 1.93 -0.99 16.77
CA GLY A 171 1.79 -0.88 18.22
C GLY A 171 2.00 -2.22 18.94
N GLU A 172 1.39 -3.29 18.43
CA GLU A 172 1.57 -4.63 18.97
C GLU A 172 3.02 -5.13 18.81
N LEU A 173 3.67 -4.85 17.68
CA LEU A 173 5.08 -5.17 17.48
C LEU A 173 5.97 -4.43 18.50
N ILE A 174 5.70 -3.16 18.78
CA ILE A 174 6.40 -2.37 19.81
C ILE A 174 6.22 -3.02 21.19
N LYS A 175 4.99 -3.42 21.55
CA LYS A 175 4.70 -4.11 22.81
C LYS A 175 5.48 -5.43 22.92
N GLN A 176 5.47 -6.24 21.86
CA GLN A 176 6.17 -7.52 21.82
C GLN A 176 7.68 -7.34 21.96
N GLN A 177 8.30 -6.46 21.19
CA GLN A 177 9.73 -6.20 21.24
C GLN A 177 10.16 -5.58 22.57
N GLY A 178 9.39 -4.61 23.05
CA GLY A 178 9.62 -3.95 24.34
C GLY A 178 9.34 -4.81 25.57
N LYS A 179 8.61 -5.92 25.38
CA LYS A 179 8.07 -6.75 26.49
C LYS A 179 7.32 -5.88 27.49
N VAL A 180 6.34 -5.13 26.99
CA VAL A 180 5.52 -4.17 27.77
C VAL A 180 4.03 -4.40 27.53
N GLU A 181 3.23 -4.09 28.55
CA GLU A 181 1.77 -4.08 28.48
C GLU A 181 1.28 -2.64 28.33
N ILE A 182 0.71 -2.32 27.16
CA ILE A 182 0.11 -1.03 26.85
C ILE A 182 -1.27 -1.31 26.25
N THR A 183 -2.30 -0.64 26.76
CA THR A 183 -3.69 -0.87 26.34
C THR A 183 -3.95 -0.24 24.97
N HIS A 184 -4.49 -1.01 24.01
CA HIS A 184 -4.87 -0.51 22.70
C HIS A 184 -6.22 0.19 22.74
N VAL A 185 -6.31 1.39 22.14
CA VAL A 185 -7.54 2.17 21.95
C VAL A 185 -7.76 2.41 20.45
N PRO A 186 -8.73 1.73 19.82
CA PRO A 186 -8.97 1.89 18.37
C PRO A 186 -9.75 3.15 18.06
N TYR A 187 -9.31 3.91 17.04
CA TYR A 187 -9.96 5.10 16.50
C TYR A 187 -10.43 4.88 15.06
N LYS A 188 -11.44 5.64 14.61
CA LYS A 188 -11.94 5.58 13.23
C LYS A 188 -11.17 6.49 12.26
N GLY A 189 -10.17 7.24 12.74
CA GLY A 189 -9.40 8.16 11.89
C GLY A 189 -8.34 8.95 12.65
N ALA A 190 -7.37 9.49 11.91
CA ALA A 190 -6.21 10.18 12.45
C ALA A 190 -6.56 11.48 13.20
N SER A 191 -7.60 12.21 12.77
CA SER A 191 -7.96 13.49 13.38
C SER A 191 -8.48 13.34 14.82
N ALA A 192 -9.39 12.38 15.05
CA ALA A 192 -9.89 12.10 16.41
C ALA A 192 -8.77 11.61 17.33
N MET A 193 -7.91 10.71 16.82
CA MET A 193 -6.74 10.22 17.54
C MET A 193 -5.78 11.36 17.92
N ALA A 194 -5.49 12.29 17.00
CA ALA A 194 -4.64 13.45 17.27
C ALA A 194 -5.27 14.38 18.31
N THR A 195 -6.56 14.63 18.25
CA THR A 195 -7.29 15.48 19.23
C THR A 195 -7.19 14.91 20.63
N ASP A 196 -7.44 13.62 20.80
CA ASP A 196 -7.42 12.97 22.11
C ASP A 196 -6.00 12.82 22.67
N LEU A 197 -5.01 12.60 21.80
CA LEU A 197 -3.60 12.61 22.20
C LEU A 197 -3.16 13.97 22.73
N LEU A 198 -3.50 15.04 22.00
CA LEU A 198 -3.18 16.43 22.38
C LEU A 198 -3.95 16.87 23.63
N GLY A 199 -5.16 16.36 23.80
CA GLY A 199 -6.00 16.58 25.00
C GLY A 199 -5.62 15.71 26.20
N GLY A 200 -4.62 14.82 26.06
CA GLY A 200 -4.15 13.95 27.14
C GLY A 200 -5.08 12.78 27.50
N GLN A 201 -6.13 12.52 26.68
CA GLN A 201 -7.08 11.42 26.90
C GLN A 201 -6.46 10.05 26.64
N ILE A 202 -5.43 9.99 25.79
CA ILE A 202 -4.59 8.82 25.52
C ILE A 202 -3.12 9.19 25.68
N ASP A 203 -2.29 8.20 26.04
CA ASP A 203 -0.89 8.46 26.37
C ASP A 203 0.00 8.46 25.13
N LEU A 204 -0.24 7.54 24.22
CA LEU A 204 0.56 7.28 23.02
C LEU A 204 -0.34 7.15 21.79
N ALA A 205 0.24 7.36 20.59
CA ALA A 205 -0.39 7.02 19.33
C ALA A 205 0.64 6.51 18.33
N VAL A 206 0.27 5.50 17.55
CA VAL A 206 0.97 5.15 16.32
C VAL A 206 0.26 5.87 15.17
N MET A 207 0.97 6.75 14.50
CA MET A 207 0.45 7.58 13.41
C MET A 207 1.28 7.40 12.15
N VAL A 208 0.68 7.66 10.99
CA VAL A 208 1.48 7.87 9.78
C VAL A 208 2.33 9.13 9.98
N LEU A 209 3.61 9.06 9.63
CA LEU A 209 4.56 10.14 9.91
C LEU A 209 4.11 11.49 9.33
N SER A 210 3.58 11.51 8.09
CA SER A 210 3.11 12.74 7.46
C SER A 210 1.97 13.43 8.24
N SER A 211 1.10 12.66 8.89
CA SER A 211 0.03 13.20 9.75
C SER A 211 0.53 13.69 11.10
N ALA A 212 1.58 13.08 11.64
CA ALA A 212 2.17 13.47 12.92
C ALA A 212 3.16 14.63 12.81
N LEU A 213 3.80 14.79 11.64
CA LEU A 213 4.92 15.72 11.44
C LEU A 213 4.61 17.18 11.82
N PRO A 214 3.45 17.77 11.46
CA PRO A 214 3.10 19.13 11.89
C PRO A 214 3.03 19.28 13.42
N HIS A 215 2.57 18.25 14.13
CA HIS A 215 2.50 18.26 15.59
C HIS A 215 3.88 18.10 16.22
N ILE A 216 4.75 17.28 15.62
CA ILE A 216 6.14 17.08 16.05
C ILE A 216 6.93 18.37 15.88
N GLN A 217 6.83 19.01 14.70
CA GLN A 217 7.52 20.27 14.40
C GLN A 217 7.07 21.44 15.30
N ALA A 218 5.80 21.45 15.68
CA ALA A 218 5.24 22.42 16.62
C ALA A 218 5.49 22.07 18.10
N ASN A 219 6.24 21.00 18.39
CA ASN A 219 6.50 20.50 19.76
C ASN A 219 5.22 20.23 20.57
N ARG A 220 4.13 19.85 19.89
CA ARG A 220 2.84 19.56 20.52
C ARG A 220 2.72 18.10 20.96
N VAL A 221 3.60 17.22 20.49
CA VAL A 221 3.70 15.81 20.87
C VAL A 221 5.18 15.44 21.03
N GLN A 222 5.46 14.43 21.86
CA GLN A 222 6.78 13.85 21.99
C GLN A 222 6.94 12.74 20.92
N ALA A 223 7.89 12.87 19.98
CA ALA A 223 8.20 11.78 19.06
C ALA A 223 9.19 10.81 19.71
N TYR A 224 8.81 9.53 19.82
CA TYR A 224 9.68 8.47 20.35
C TYR A 224 10.50 7.79 19.26
N GLY A 225 9.96 7.68 18.04
CA GLY A 225 10.70 7.18 16.89
C GLY A 225 9.81 6.70 15.77
N VAL A 226 10.37 6.66 14.55
CA VAL A 226 9.73 6.06 13.40
C VAL A 226 9.79 4.54 13.49
N THR A 227 8.77 3.87 12.93
CA THR A 227 8.67 2.40 13.00
C THR A 227 9.45 1.67 11.89
N GLY A 228 10.04 2.40 10.95
CA GLY A 228 10.94 1.81 9.94
C GLY A 228 12.30 1.45 10.54
N ALA A 229 13.04 0.56 9.87
CA ALA A 229 14.38 0.12 10.30
C ALA A 229 15.40 1.26 10.39
N LYS A 230 15.16 2.37 9.66
CA LYS A 230 16.03 3.55 9.60
C LYS A 230 15.19 4.82 9.80
N ARG A 231 15.87 5.92 10.12
CA ARG A 231 15.26 7.24 10.16
C ARG A 231 14.67 7.62 8.80
N SER A 232 13.54 8.31 8.82
CA SER A 232 12.94 8.81 7.58
C SER A 232 13.65 10.07 7.09
N PRO A 233 13.92 10.18 5.78
CA PRO A 233 14.52 11.41 5.20
C PRO A 233 13.67 12.67 5.41
N VAL A 234 12.34 12.52 5.55
CA VAL A 234 11.43 13.67 5.79
C VAL A 234 11.42 14.13 7.25
N ALA A 235 11.98 13.32 8.17
CA ALA A 235 12.08 13.63 9.59
C ALA A 235 13.42 13.10 10.17
N PRO A 236 14.58 13.58 9.70
CA PRO A 236 15.88 12.99 10.04
C PRO A 236 16.24 13.14 11.54
N ASN A 237 15.62 14.09 12.23
CA ASN A 237 15.79 14.31 13.67
C ASN A 237 14.95 13.36 14.54
N VAL A 238 13.97 12.64 13.96
CA VAL A 238 13.21 11.61 14.67
C VAL A 238 13.98 10.29 14.55
N PRO A 239 14.42 9.67 15.66
CA PRO A 239 15.17 8.41 15.60
C PRO A 239 14.31 7.28 15.03
N ALA A 240 14.92 6.21 14.56
CA ALA A 240 14.21 4.95 14.35
C ALA A 240 14.04 4.24 15.70
N LEU A 241 12.86 3.66 15.96
CA LEU A 241 12.64 2.86 17.17
C LEU A 241 13.66 1.73 17.29
N ALA A 242 14.08 1.18 16.14
CA ALA A 242 15.11 0.16 16.06
C ALA A 242 16.50 0.59 16.57
N GLU A 243 16.77 1.88 16.73
CA GLU A 243 17.99 2.41 17.38
C GLU A 243 17.99 2.12 18.90
N THR A 244 16.80 1.88 19.48
CA THR A 244 16.66 1.49 20.88
C THR A 244 16.85 -0.02 21.02
N PRO A 245 17.80 -0.53 21.84
CA PRO A 245 18.10 -1.97 21.93
C PRO A 245 16.89 -2.87 22.17
N ALA A 246 15.96 -2.44 23.03
CA ALA A 246 14.74 -3.18 23.33
C ALA A 246 13.74 -3.23 22.14
N LEU A 247 13.92 -2.40 21.11
CA LEU A 247 13.01 -2.25 19.98
C LEU A 247 13.70 -2.56 18.64
N LYS A 248 14.87 -3.21 18.66
CA LYS A 248 15.69 -3.49 17.48
C LYS A 248 14.94 -4.24 16.36
N GLY A 249 13.91 -5.02 16.70
CA GLY A 249 13.09 -5.77 15.74
C GLY A 249 11.91 -4.96 15.17
N VAL A 250 11.74 -3.70 15.56
CA VAL A 250 10.69 -2.85 15.00
C VAL A 250 11.12 -2.34 13.63
N ASP A 251 10.46 -2.86 12.59
CA ASP A 251 10.62 -2.42 11.21
C ASP A 251 9.30 -2.62 10.48
N MET A 252 8.48 -1.58 10.38
CA MET A 252 7.15 -1.67 9.79
C MET A 252 6.72 -0.32 9.20
N GLY A 253 6.07 -0.35 8.03
CA GLY A 253 5.51 0.82 7.36
C GLY A 253 4.19 0.49 6.67
N VAL A 254 3.46 1.52 6.26
CA VAL A 254 2.38 1.36 5.28
C VAL A 254 3.02 1.27 3.90
N TRP A 255 2.68 0.26 3.13
CA TRP A 255 3.22 0.11 1.77
C TRP A 255 2.11 0.24 0.72
N PHE A 256 2.50 0.57 -0.51
CA PHE A 256 1.63 0.77 -1.66
C PHE A 256 2.16 0.05 -2.88
N GLY A 257 1.23 -0.51 -3.68
CA GLY A 257 1.59 -1.15 -4.94
C GLY A 257 0.41 -1.30 -5.89
N LEU A 258 0.74 -1.31 -7.18
CA LEU A 258 -0.22 -1.59 -8.24
C LEU A 258 -0.37 -3.10 -8.39
N MET A 259 -1.61 -3.56 -8.43
CA MET A 259 -1.97 -4.97 -8.56
C MET A 259 -3.15 -5.14 -9.52
N GLY A 260 -3.35 -6.35 -10.01
CA GLY A 260 -4.53 -6.73 -10.80
C GLY A 260 -5.06 -8.09 -10.38
N PRO A 261 -6.09 -8.65 -11.05
CA PRO A 261 -6.55 -10.02 -10.84
C PRO A 261 -5.42 -11.04 -11.06
N ALA A 262 -5.44 -12.18 -10.34
CA ALA A 262 -4.36 -13.16 -10.32
C ALA A 262 -3.94 -13.66 -11.71
N SER A 263 -4.89 -13.84 -12.64
CA SER A 263 -4.66 -14.36 -13.99
C SER A 263 -4.33 -13.26 -15.01
N LEU A 264 -3.86 -12.10 -14.59
CA LEU A 264 -3.50 -11.01 -15.50
C LEU A 264 -2.45 -11.49 -16.52
N PRO A 265 -2.66 -11.27 -17.84
CA PRO A 265 -1.73 -11.73 -18.86
C PRO A 265 -0.34 -11.09 -18.65
N ARG A 266 0.70 -11.92 -18.80
CA ARG A 266 2.09 -11.48 -18.61
C ARG A 266 2.47 -10.23 -19.44
N PRO A 267 2.08 -10.09 -20.72
CA PRO A 267 2.38 -8.88 -21.49
C PRO A 267 1.74 -7.61 -20.90
N VAL A 268 0.54 -7.72 -20.30
CA VAL A 268 -0.15 -6.61 -19.63
C VAL A 268 0.60 -6.21 -18.36
N VAL A 269 1.02 -7.20 -17.55
CA VAL A 269 1.83 -6.96 -16.34
C VAL A 269 3.16 -6.26 -16.69
N GLU A 270 3.86 -6.75 -17.71
CA GLU A 270 5.14 -6.20 -18.15
C GLU A 270 4.99 -4.76 -18.68
N ARG A 271 3.94 -4.50 -19.49
CA ARG A 271 3.64 -3.14 -19.97
C ARG A 271 3.32 -2.19 -18.83
N LEU A 272 2.40 -2.57 -17.93
CA LEU A 272 2.05 -1.77 -16.75
C LEU A 272 3.26 -1.49 -15.87
N ASN A 273 4.08 -2.51 -15.61
CA ASN A 273 5.28 -2.33 -14.78
C ASN A 273 6.26 -1.36 -15.43
N THR A 274 6.54 -1.50 -16.72
CA THR A 274 7.44 -0.59 -17.45
C THR A 274 6.98 0.86 -17.35
N GLU A 275 5.69 1.11 -17.61
CA GLU A 275 5.17 2.47 -17.56
C GLU A 275 5.11 3.02 -16.13
N MET A 276 4.78 2.19 -15.15
CA MET A 276 4.81 2.56 -13.73
C MET A 276 6.22 2.93 -13.26
N GLN A 277 7.24 2.14 -13.62
CA GLN A 277 8.64 2.45 -13.29
C GLN A 277 9.05 3.82 -13.87
N ALA A 278 8.66 4.09 -15.12
CA ALA A 278 8.94 5.37 -15.75
C ALA A 278 8.22 6.55 -15.06
N VAL A 279 6.94 6.37 -14.67
CA VAL A 279 6.17 7.37 -13.91
C VAL A 279 6.82 7.64 -12.56
N LEU A 280 7.17 6.59 -11.82
CA LEU A 280 7.81 6.71 -10.50
C LEU A 280 9.23 7.29 -10.56
N ALA A 281 9.88 7.27 -11.74
CA ALA A 281 11.18 7.92 -11.94
C ALA A 281 11.05 9.43 -12.17
N MET A 282 9.87 9.97 -12.54
CA MET A 282 9.64 11.38 -12.86
C MET A 282 9.87 12.27 -11.62
N PRO A 283 10.68 13.35 -11.73
CA PRO A 283 10.99 14.21 -10.58
C PRO A 283 9.76 14.80 -9.89
N GLU A 284 8.76 15.25 -10.66
CA GLU A 284 7.52 15.83 -10.15
C GLU A 284 6.64 14.78 -9.41
N VAL A 285 6.63 13.52 -9.86
CA VAL A 285 5.92 12.43 -9.18
C VAL A 285 6.62 12.08 -7.87
N LYS A 286 7.96 11.92 -7.91
CA LYS A 286 8.77 11.69 -6.70
C LYS A 286 8.56 12.80 -5.67
N LYS A 287 8.59 14.06 -6.10
CA LYS A 287 8.40 15.22 -5.23
C LYS A 287 7.03 15.18 -4.56
N LYS A 288 5.95 15.00 -5.32
CA LYS A 288 4.58 14.93 -4.77
C LYS A 288 4.40 13.76 -3.81
N LEU A 289 4.96 12.59 -4.12
CA LEU A 289 4.90 11.43 -3.24
C LEU A 289 5.71 11.65 -1.95
N ALA A 290 6.89 12.27 -2.05
CA ALA A 290 7.70 12.62 -0.89
C ALA A 290 7.00 13.66 0.01
N GLU A 291 6.35 14.68 -0.56
CA GLU A 291 5.52 15.66 0.17
C GLU A 291 4.37 14.97 0.94
N ALA A 292 3.85 13.87 0.38
CA ALA A 292 2.87 13.00 1.05
C ALA A 292 3.51 12.04 2.06
N GLY A 293 4.83 12.10 2.26
CA GLY A 293 5.56 11.22 3.17
C GLY A 293 5.79 9.80 2.62
N VAL A 294 5.66 9.58 1.31
CA VAL A 294 5.93 8.30 0.68
C VAL A 294 7.39 8.22 0.24
N GLU A 295 8.10 7.24 0.74
CA GLU A 295 9.46 6.88 0.31
C GLU A 295 9.35 5.97 -0.93
N VAL A 296 9.61 6.54 -2.11
CA VAL A 296 9.46 5.84 -3.39
C VAL A 296 10.63 4.90 -3.61
N THR A 297 10.34 3.59 -3.61
CA THR A 297 11.33 2.52 -3.81
C THR A 297 10.76 1.47 -4.77
N PRO A 298 10.66 1.79 -6.08
CA PRO A 298 9.97 0.95 -7.03
C PRO A 298 10.61 -0.44 -7.14
N ALA A 299 9.76 -1.48 -7.25
CA ALA A 299 10.23 -2.83 -7.48
C ALA A 299 9.36 -3.53 -8.55
N ASN A 300 9.98 -4.47 -9.27
CA ASN A 300 9.32 -5.24 -10.32
C ASN A 300 8.31 -6.26 -9.75
N PRO A 301 7.49 -6.92 -10.58
CA PRO A 301 6.45 -7.85 -10.11
C PRO A 301 6.99 -8.98 -9.23
N ALA A 302 8.13 -9.56 -9.58
CA ALA A 302 8.71 -10.68 -8.83
C ALA A 302 9.20 -10.24 -7.44
N GLN A 303 9.89 -9.09 -7.38
CA GLN A 303 10.35 -8.48 -6.13
C GLN A 303 9.18 -8.08 -5.25
N PHE A 304 8.12 -7.49 -5.83
CA PHE A 304 6.92 -7.10 -5.12
C PHE A 304 6.16 -8.31 -4.56
N GLY A 305 5.98 -9.38 -5.35
CA GLY A 305 5.41 -10.63 -4.84
C GLY A 305 6.22 -11.24 -3.71
N GLY A 306 7.56 -11.20 -3.80
CA GLY A 306 8.45 -11.60 -2.70
C GLY A 306 8.28 -10.74 -1.45
N PHE A 307 8.12 -9.45 -1.61
CA PHE A 307 7.84 -8.51 -0.52
C PHE A 307 6.51 -8.84 0.17
N ILE A 308 5.41 -8.99 -0.59
CA ILE A 308 4.09 -9.34 -0.03
C ILE A 308 4.17 -10.61 0.82
N ARG A 309 4.79 -11.68 0.32
CA ARG A 309 4.94 -12.94 1.08
C ARG A 309 5.69 -12.75 2.40
N ARG A 310 6.79 -12.01 2.40
CA ARG A 310 7.55 -11.73 3.64
C ARG A 310 6.72 -10.92 4.63
N GLU A 311 6.06 -9.85 4.17
CA GLU A 311 5.25 -9.01 5.04
C GLU A 311 4.04 -9.77 5.60
N THR A 312 3.34 -10.55 4.77
CA THR A 312 2.22 -11.37 5.28
C THR A 312 2.69 -12.38 6.33
N GLY A 313 3.87 -12.98 6.15
CA GLY A 313 4.46 -13.85 7.17
C GLY A 313 4.76 -13.12 8.47
N ARG A 314 5.31 -11.91 8.40
CA ARG A 314 5.55 -11.06 9.58
C ARG A 314 4.26 -10.65 10.26
N TYR A 315 3.27 -10.18 9.50
CA TYR A 315 1.96 -9.80 10.04
C TYR A 315 1.26 -10.98 10.73
N ARG A 316 1.34 -12.18 10.14
CA ARG A 316 0.81 -13.40 10.76
C ARG A 316 1.42 -13.64 12.14
N THR A 317 2.74 -13.55 12.26
CA THR A 317 3.43 -13.69 13.56
C THR A 317 2.94 -12.64 14.57
N ILE A 318 2.84 -11.37 14.17
CA ILE A 318 2.38 -10.29 15.06
C ILE A 318 0.94 -10.55 15.51
N VAL A 319 0.04 -10.88 14.57
CA VAL A 319 -1.38 -11.16 14.85
C VAL A 319 -1.54 -12.33 15.81
N GLN A 320 -0.83 -13.44 15.58
CA GLN A 320 -0.87 -14.63 16.45
C GLN A 320 -0.35 -14.31 17.86
N THR A 321 0.79 -13.64 17.96
CA THR A 321 1.39 -13.31 19.27
C THR A 321 0.56 -12.30 20.05
N ALA A 322 -0.09 -11.36 19.35
CA ALA A 322 -0.96 -10.34 19.99
C ALA A 322 -2.37 -10.85 20.29
N GLY A 323 -2.74 -12.06 19.82
CA GLY A 323 -4.10 -12.59 19.99
C GLY A 323 -5.17 -11.76 19.26
N ILE A 324 -4.78 -11.07 18.15
CA ILE A 324 -5.72 -10.27 17.36
C ILE A 324 -6.60 -11.22 16.56
N GLN A 325 -7.79 -11.49 17.06
CA GLN A 325 -8.87 -12.18 16.33
C GLN A 325 -10.12 -11.29 16.39
N GLN A 326 -10.80 -11.14 15.27
CA GLN A 326 -12.14 -10.54 15.20
C GLN A 326 -13.18 -11.61 15.07
#